data_d5181cbd2cb7a065849d59fa54db86a8
#
_entry.id   d5181cbd2cb7a065849d59fa54db86a8
#
_cell.length_a   1.000
_cell.length_b   1.000
_cell.length_c   1.000
_cell.angle_alpha   90.00
_cell.angle_beta   90.00
_cell.angle_gamma   90.00
#
_symmetry.space_group_name_H-M   'P 1'
#
loop_
_entity.id
_entity.type
_entity.pdbx_description
1 polymer ?
#
loop_
_entity_poly.entity_id
_entity_poly.type
_entity_poly.pdbx_seq_one_letter_code
_entity_poly.pdbx_strand_id
1 'polypeptide(L)'
;TRSMWLKEKQGASIDVINVGNQSSEPTLRKALAIGADKAIRINSDPNDGFFVAKQISEYIKNNTYDLIIAGRESIDYNGAMVPGLIAGFLNINYVTNCIKLEIDNENVLLDREIDGGKETLKGKLPLIIGGQKGLVEESDLRIPNMRGIMQARQKPLEVIEPYDFNSNTETLKFQKPLPKQAVKLVDSENLDELINLLHNEAKVL
;
A
#
# COMPACT_ATOMS: atom_id res chain seq x y z
N THR A 1 -8.60 -3.34 6.75
CA THR A 1 -9.06 -3.23 8.16
C THR A 1 -9.29 -1.77 8.56
N ARG A 2 -8.31 -0.85 8.39
CA ARG A 2 -8.49 0.55 8.83
C ARG A 2 -9.75 1.21 8.26
N SER A 3 -10.00 1.04 6.95
CA SER A 3 -11.22 1.53 6.30
C SER A 3 -12.48 0.94 6.92
N MET A 4 -12.45 -0.34 7.32
CA MET A 4 -13.59 -0.98 7.99
C MET A 4 -13.94 -0.32 9.32
N TRP A 5 -12.94 0.13 10.09
CA TRP A 5 -13.21 0.87 11.32
C TRP A 5 -13.87 2.23 11.06
N LEU A 6 -13.50 2.92 9.96
CA LEU A 6 -14.17 4.15 9.54
C LEU A 6 -15.63 3.87 9.14
N LYS A 7 -15.86 2.80 8.40
CA LYS A 7 -17.21 2.36 8.03
C LYS A 7 -18.07 2.06 9.26
N GLU A 8 -17.54 1.27 10.20
CA GLU A 8 -18.27 0.86 11.40
C GLU A 8 -18.55 2.04 12.37
N LYS A 9 -17.62 3.00 12.46
CA LYS A 9 -17.72 4.12 13.39
C LYS A 9 -18.42 5.35 12.83
N GLN A 10 -18.27 5.61 11.53
CA GLN A 10 -18.67 6.86 10.88
C GLN A 10 -19.58 6.65 9.67
N GLY A 11 -19.91 5.39 9.33
CA GLY A 11 -20.78 5.09 8.19
C GLY A 11 -20.10 5.30 6.82
N ALA A 12 -18.77 5.29 6.74
CA ALA A 12 -18.06 5.48 5.49
C ALA A 12 -18.39 4.39 4.47
N SER A 13 -18.45 4.72 3.19
CA SER A 13 -18.44 3.76 2.10
C SER A 13 -17.00 3.43 1.68
N ILE A 14 -16.77 2.20 1.20
CA ILE A 14 -15.43 1.72 0.87
C ILE A 14 -15.41 1.15 -0.53
N ASP A 15 -14.70 1.82 -1.41
CA ASP A 15 -14.34 1.30 -2.72
C ASP A 15 -12.90 0.79 -2.70
N VAL A 16 -12.64 -0.31 -3.39
CA VAL A 16 -11.28 -0.81 -3.60
C VAL A 16 -10.97 -0.79 -5.10
N ILE A 17 -9.82 -0.22 -5.44
CA ILE A 17 -9.39 -0.08 -6.83
C ILE A 17 -8.06 -0.80 -7.07
N ASN A 18 -7.93 -1.42 -8.23
CA ASN A 18 -6.71 -2.07 -8.70
C ASN A 18 -6.52 -1.85 -10.19
N VAL A 19 -5.30 -1.59 -10.60
CA VAL A 19 -4.88 -1.65 -12.01
C VAL A 19 -4.23 -2.99 -12.22
N GLY A 20 -4.90 -3.88 -12.95
CA GLY A 20 -4.44 -5.24 -13.13
C GLY A 20 -5.32 -6.03 -14.09
N ASN A 21 -4.78 -7.13 -14.59
CA ASN A 21 -5.51 -8.08 -15.43
C ASN A 21 -6.49 -8.93 -14.59
N GLN A 22 -7.18 -9.86 -15.24
CA GLN A 22 -8.20 -10.71 -14.61
C GLN A 22 -7.68 -11.51 -13.41
N SER A 23 -6.39 -11.82 -13.34
CA SER A 23 -5.81 -12.58 -12.22
C SER A 23 -5.91 -11.87 -10.87
N SER A 24 -6.12 -10.55 -10.83
CA SER A 24 -6.31 -9.77 -9.61
C SER A 24 -7.74 -9.84 -9.02
N GLU A 25 -8.73 -10.33 -9.78
CA GLU A 25 -10.13 -10.39 -9.32
C GLU A 25 -10.34 -11.19 -8.03
N PRO A 26 -9.71 -12.37 -7.82
CA PRO A 26 -9.86 -13.09 -6.56
C PRO A 26 -9.41 -12.27 -5.35
N THR A 27 -8.41 -11.41 -5.49
CA THR A 27 -7.94 -10.51 -4.43
C THR A 27 -8.95 -9.40 -4.16
N LEU A 28 -9.52 -8.80 -5.21
CA LEU A 28 -10.60 -7.83 -5.07
C LEU A 28 -11.86 -8.45 -4.42
N ARG A 29 -12.21 -9.69 -4.77
CA ARG A 29 -13.31 -10.44 -4.12
C ARG A 29 -13.04 -10.69 -2.63
N LYS A 30 -11.78 -10.92 -2.22
CA LYS A 30 -11.42 -10.99 -0.80
C LYS A 30 -11.65 -9.65 -0.07
N ALA A 31 -11.30 -8.53 -0.69
CA ALA A 31 -11.56 -7.21 -0.12
C ALA A 31 -13.07 -6.94 0.04
N LEU A 32 -13.89 -7.32 -0.94
CA LEU A 32 -15.36 -7.27 -0.85
C LEU A 32 -15.89 -8.18 0.27
N ALA A 33 -15.27 -9.36 0.49
CA ALA A 33 -15.64 -10.29 1.55
C ALA A 33 -15.31 -9.77 2.94
N ILE A 34 -14.23 -8.99 3.09
CA ILE A 34 -13.86 -8.31 4.34
C ILE A 34 -14.86 -7.20 4.68
N GLY A 35 -15.47 -6.57 3.65
CA GLY A 35 -16.50 -5.56 3.90
C GLY A 35 -16.52 -4.35 2.98
N ALA A 36 -15.63 -4.26 1.99
CA ALA A 36 -15.72 -3.22 0.98
C ALA A 36 -17.07 -3.29 0.25
N ASP A 37 -17.55 -2.14 -0.21
CA ASP A 37 -18.86 -2.01 -0.85
C ASP A 37 -18.79 -2.30 -2.35
N LYS A 38 -17.76 -1.80 -3.00
CA LYS A 38 -17.52 -1.91 -4.44
C LYS A 38 -16.04 -2.22 -4.71
N ALA A 39 -15.79 -2.95 -5.78
CA ALA A 39 -14.45 -3.13 -6.31
C ALA A 39 -14.37 -2.62 -7.74
N ILE A 40 -13.28 -1.98 -8.08
CA ILE A 40 -12.98 -1.45 -9.41
C ILE A 40 -11.68 -2.10 -9.89
N ARG A 41 -11.70 -2.67 -11.08
CA ARG A 41 -10.52 -3.18 -11.76
C ARG A 41 -10.32 -2.44 -13.07
N ILE A 42 -9.23 -1.72 -13.18
CA ILE A 42 -8.80 -1.14 -14.45
C ILE A 42 -8.05 -2.22 -15.21
N ASN A 43 -8.60 -2.63 -16.35
CA ASN A 43 -8.21 -3.84 -17.11
C ASN A 43 -6.91 -3.60 -17.88
N SER A 44 -5.78 -3.69 -17.21
CA SER A 44 -4.46 -3.51 -17.81
C SER A 44 -3.42 -4.41 -17.15
N ASP A 45 -2.31 -4.64 -17.82
CA ASP A 45 -1.10 -5.24 -17.25
C ASP A 45 -0.05 -4.14 -17.10
N PRO A 46 0.06 -3.53 -15.90
CA PRO A 46 0.85 -2.32 -15.72
C PRO A 46 2.36 -2.62 -15.73
N ASN A 47 3.14 -1.79 -16.43
CA ASN A 47 4.59 -1.91 -16.50
C ASN A 47 5.31 -1.05 -15.46
N ASP A 48 4.70 0.04 -14.98
CA ASP A 48 5.31 0.94 -14.00
C ASP A 48 4.30 1.62 -13.06
N GLY A 49 4.82 2.15 -11.95
CA GLY A 49 4.02 2.85 -10.96
C GLY A 49 3.46 4.19 -11.43
N PHE A 50 4.08 4.85 -12.42
CA PHE A 50 3.55 6.08 -13.00
C PHE A 50 2.26 5.81 -13.76
N PHE A 51 2.25 4.79 -14.61
CA PHE A 51 1.06 4.34 -15.31
C PHE A 51 -0.07 4.00 -14.34
N VAL A 52 0.21 3.19 -13.30
CA VAL A 52 -0.76 2.83 -12.26
C VAL A 52 -1.36 4.07 -11.60
N ALA A 53 -0.51 4.99 -11.16
CA ALA A 53 -0.96 6.23 -10.51
C ALA A 53 -1.82 7.09 -11.44
N LYS A 54 -1.46 7.17 -12.71
CA LYS A 54 -2.21 7.93 -13.72
C LYS A 54 -3.60 7.34 -13.94
N GLN A 55 -3.69 6.01 -14.11
CA GLN A 55 -4.95 5.31 -14.28
C GLN A 55 -5.90 5.53 -13.09
N ILE A 56 -5.39 5.35 -11.87
CA ILE A 56 -6.18 5.56 -10.65
C ILE A 56 -6.63 7.02 -10.53
N SER A 57 -5.73 7.96 -10.82
CA SER A 57 -6.06 9.39 -10.73
C SER A 57 -7.17 9.81 -11.70
N GLU A 58 -7.17 9.29 -12.94
CA GLU A 58 -8.24 9.58 -13.90
C GLU A 58 -9.59 9.02 -13.43
N TYR A 59 -9.60 7.82 -12.85
CA TYR A 59 -10.82 7.28 -12.25
C TYR A 59 -11.33 8.17 -11.11
N ILE A 60 -10.43 8.60 -10.21
CA ILE A 60 -10.79 9.41 -9.03
C ILE A 60 -11.29 10.80 -9.43
N LYS A 61 -10.76 11.42 -10.51
CA LYS A 61 -11.26 12.72 -10.99
C LYS A 61 -12.74 12.73 -11.35
N ASN A 62 -13.26 11.59 -11.78
CA ASN A 62 -14.67 11.40 -12.12
C ASN A 62 -15.52 10.89 -10.95
N ASN A 63 -14.89 10.65 -9.79
CA ASN A 63 -15.54 10.10 -8.59
C ASN A 63 -14.99 10.82 -7.36
N THR A 64 -15.85 11.25 -6.45
CA THR A 64 -15.43 11.99 -5.25
C THR A 64 -15.05 11.03 -4.14
N TYR A 65 -13.85 11.19 -3.58
CA TYR A 65 -13.37 10.47 -2.41
C TYR A 65 -12.77 11.43 -1.39
N ASP A 66 -13.16 11.28 -0.14
CA ASP A 66 -12.63 12.09 0.97
C ASP A 66 -11.26 11.59 1.42
N LEU A 67 -11.06 10.26 1.42
CA LEU A 67 -9.82 9.64 1.88
C LEU A 67 -9.40 8.52 0.94
N ILE A 68 -8.14 8.56 0.53
CA ILE A 68 -7.50 7.50 -0.24
C ILE A 68 -6.45 6.82 0.66
N ILE A 69 -6.63 5.52 0.90
CA ILE A 69 -5.71 4.71 1.69
C ILE A 69 -4.97 3.77 0.75
N ALA A 70 -3.68 3.98 0.61
CA ALA A 70 -2.78 3.10 -0.14
C ALA A 70 -1.73 2.50 0.79
N GLY A 71 -1.08 1.42 0.38
CA GLY A 71 0.17 1.00 1.00
C GLY A 71 1.27 2.01 0.69
N ARG A 72 2.22 2.19 1.60
CA ARG A 72 3.40 3.03 1.36
C ARG A 72 4.13 2.59 0.09
N GLU A 73 4.32 1.30 -0.04
CA GLU A 73 5.01 0.67 -1.15
C GLU A 73 4.56 -0.78 -1.32
N SER A 74 4.90 -1.38 -2.44
CA SER A 74 4.71 -2.80 -2.75
C SER A 74 6.07 -3.49 -2.76
N ILE A 75 6.20 -4.67 -2.14
CA ILE A 75 7.49 -5.36 -1.92
C ILE A 75 8.11 -5.92 -3.20
N ASP A 76 7.35 -6.04 -4.27
CA ASP A 76 7.82 -6.50 -5.58
C ASP A 76 8.78 -5.50 -6.24
N TYR A 77 8.52 -4.19 -6.12
CA TYR A 77 9.36 -3.15 -6.70
C TYR A 77 9.95 -2.16 -5.68
N ASN A 78 9.41 -2.10 -4.46
CA ASN A 78 9.77 -1.11 -3.42
C ASN A 78 9.82 0.34 -3.95
N GLY A 79 8.96 0.66 -4.90
CA GLY A 79 9.02 1.94 -5.61
C GLY A 79 8.52 3.14 -4.81
N ALA A 80 7.68 2.93 -3.80
CA ALA A 80 7.08 3.93 -2.90
C ALA A 80 6.47 5.17 -3.59
N MET A 81 6.21 5.10 -4.90
CA MET A 81 5.86 6.28 -5.72
C MET A 81 4.36 6.45 -5.97
N VAL A 82 3.59 5.37 -6.02
CA VAL A 82 2.20 5.40 -6.50
C VAL A 82 1.31 6.36 -5.71
N PRO A 83 1.25 6.31 -4.36
CA PRO A 83 0.37 7.22 -3.62
C PRO A 83 0.79 8.69 -3.75
N GLY A 84 2.10 8.98 -3.76
CA GLY A 84 2.60 10.34 -3.96
C GLY A 84 2.30 10.89 -5.35
N LEU A 85 2.40 10.06 -6.40
CA LEU A 85 2.03 10.44 -7.76
C LEU A 85 0.53 10.71 -7.89
N ILE A 86 -0.32 9.87 -7.28
CA ILE A 86 -1.77 10.11 -7.25
C ILE A 86 -2.06 11.46 -6.59
N ALA A 87 -1.42 11.77 -5.47
CA ALA A 87 -1.57 13.06 -4.78
C ALA A 87 -1.20 14.24 -5.68
N GLY A 88 -0.06 14.13 -6.38
CA GLY A 88 0.39 15.14 -7.34
C GLY A 88 -0.58 15.33 -8.50
N PHE A 89 -1.11 14.25 -9.09
CA PHE A 89 -2.07 14.33 -10.20
C PHE A 89 -3.43 14.89 -9.79
N LEU A 90 -3.84 14.69 -8.53
CA LEU A 90 -5.10 15.19 -8.00
C LEU A 90 -4.97 16.53 -7.27
N ASN A 91 -3.72 17.00 -7.04
CA ASN A 91 -3.42 18.20 -6.26
C ASN A 91 -4.05 18.17 -4.85
N ILE A 92 -3.90 17.05 -4.16
CA ILE A 92 -4.36 16.86 -2.77
C ILE A 92 -3.19 16.48 -1.86
N ASN A 93 -3.39 16.67 -0.55
CA ASN A 93 -2.36 16.40 0.44
C ASN A 93 -2.02 14.90 0.52
N TYR A 94 -0.76 14.60 0.82
CA TYR A 94 -0.25 13.24 0.98
C TYR A 94 0.58 13.09 2.26
N VAL A 95 0.33 12.03 3.02
CA VAL A 95 1.13 11.64 4.18
C VAL A 95 1.61 10.21 4.00
N THR A 96 2.93 10.05 3.82
CA THR A 96 3.57 8.72 3.76
C THR A 96 3.88 8.18 5.15
N ASN A 97 4.23 6.89 5.25
CA ASN A 97 4.61 6.20 6.49
C ASN A 97 3.58 6.36 7.62
N CYS A 98 2.30 6.45 7.27
CA CYS A 98 1.24 6.68 8.24
C CYS A 98 1.06 5.45 9.15
N ILE A 99 1.20 5.67 10.46
CA ILE A 99 1.06 4.66 11.52
C ILE A 99 -0.15 4.89 12.41
N LYS A 100 -0.78 6.07 12.32
CA LYS A 100 -2.00 6.41 13.05
C LYS A 100 -2.85 7.37 12.21
N LEU A 101 -4.16 7.21 12.27
CA LEU A 101 -5.12 8.05 11.58
C LEU A 101 -6.36 8.24 12.46
N GLU A 102 -6.68 9.47 12.79
CA GLU A 102 -7.93 9.84 13.45
C GLU A 102 -8.64 10.89 12.60
N ILE A 103 -9.94 10.74 12.43
CA ILE A 103 -10.77 11.65 11.63
C ILE A 103 -11.91 12.15 12.51
N ASP A 104 -12.05 13.47 12.57
CA ASP A 104 -13.17 14.17 13.21
C ASP A 104 -13.74 15.18 12.21
N ASN A 105 -14.86 14.83 11.60
CA ASN A 105 -15.46 15.54 10.46
C ASN A 105 -14.44 15.71 9.32
N GLU A 106 -14.06 16.93 8.97
CA GLU A 106 -13.07 17.22 7.94
C GLU A 106 -11.63 17.26 8.48
N ASN A 107 -11.45 17.26 9.80
CA ASN A 107 -10.13 17.37 10.42
C ASN A 107 -9.50 15.99 10.59
N VAL A 108 -8.22 15.92 10.32
CA VAL A 108 -7.45 14.68 10.37
C VAL A 108 -6.23 14.88 11.27
N LEU A 109 -6.03 13.94 12.20
CA LEU A 109 -4.82 13.82 13.00
C LEU A 109 -4.12 12.53 12.61
N LEU A 110 -2.83 12.63 12.26
CA LEU A 110 -2.03 11.51 11.79
C LEU A 110 -0.70 11.46 12.55
N ASP A 111 -0.23 10.24 12.83
CA ASP A 111 1.18 10.03 13.15
C ASP A 111 1.83 9.32 11.96
N ARG A 112 3.03 9.77 11.58
CA ARG A 112 3.87 9.09 10.62
C ARG A 112 5.22 8.74 11.22
N GLU A 113 5.79 7.64 10.77
CA GLU A 113 7.13 7.22 11.13
C GLU A 113 8.16 8.04 10.36
N ILE A 114 9.16 8.53 11.07
CA ILE A 114 10.32 9.25 10.54
C ILE A 114 11.60 8.66 11.14
N ASP A 115 12.76 9.01 10.58
CA ASP A 115 14.05 8.62 11.16
C ASP A 115 14.18 9.18 12.57
N GLY A 116 14.41 8.28 13.54
CA GLY A 116 14.56 8.63 14.94
C GLY A 116 13.27 8.80 15.74
N GLY A 117 12.09 8.55 15.13
CA GLY A 117 10.84 8.63 15.90
C GLY A 117 9.57 8.75 15.07
N LYS A 118 8.64 9.56 15.55
CA LYS A 118 7.37 9.83 14.87
C LYS A 118 7.05 11.32 14.87
N GLU A 119 6.31 11.73 13.85
CA GLU A 119 5.80 13.08 13.70
C GLU A 119 4.27 13.05 13.71
N THR A 120 3.67 13.98 14.46
CA THR A 120 2.21 14.16 14.48
C THR A 120 1.81 15.33 13.60
N LEU A 121 0.92 15.05 12.64
CA LEU A 121 0.44 16.01 11.66
C LEU A 121 -1.04 16.27 11.84
N LYS A 122 -1.44 17.51 11.58
CA LYS A 122 -2.85 17.91 11.46
C LYS A 122 -3.13 18.29 10.00
N GLY A 123 -4.26 17.85 9.49
CA GLY A 123 -4.66 18.13 8.11
C GLY A 123 -6.17 18.19 7.97
N LYS A 124 -6.60 18.31 6.72
CA LYS A 124 -8.02 18.24 6.31
C LYS A 124 -8.19 17.26 5.17
N LEU A 125 -9.40 16.72 5.05
CA LEU A 125 -9.85 15.99 3.87
C LEU A 125 -10.10 16.97 2.69
N PRO A 126 -9.91 16.56 1.42
CA PRO A 126 -9.47 15.22 1.00
C PRO A 126 -7.96 14.98 1.23
N LEU A 127 -7.61 13.72 1.47
CA LEU A 127 -6.25 13.33 1.84
C LEU A 127 -5.89 11.95 1.26
N ILE A 128 -4.63 11.77 0.89
CA ILE A 128 -4.03 10.45 0.62
C ILE A 128 -3.09 10.07 1.75
N ILE A 129 -3.13 8.81 2.18
CA ILE A 129 -2.14 8.25 3.10
C ILE A 129 -1.44 7.04 2.49
N GLY A 130 -0.14 6.93 2.72
CA GLY A 130 0.66 5.73 2.52
C GLY A 130 0.79 4.98 3.84
N GLY A 131 -0.02 3.91 4.02
CA GLY A 131 -0.04 3.15 5.26
C GLY A 131 1.24 2.36 5.50
N GLN A 132 1.71 2.39 6.74
CA GLN A 132 2.87 1.69 7.26
C GLN A 132 2.44 0.66 8.31
N LYS A 133 3.35 -0.25 8.70
CA LYS A 133 3.18 -1.13 9.85
C LYS A 133 2.88 -0.29 11.09
N GLY A 134 1.84 -0.66 11.85
CA GLY A 134 1.36 0.12 13.00
C GLY A 134 0.06 0.88 12.73
N LEU A 135 -0.32 1.15 11.47
CA LEU A 135 -1.64 1.72 11.15
C LEU A 135 -2.79 0.80 11.57
N VAL A 136 -2.53 -0.50 11.53
CA VAL A 136 -3.37 -1.57 12.09
C VAL A 136 -2.45 -2.63 12.66
N GLU A 137 -2.70 -3.07 13.88
CA GLU A 137 -1.98 -4.18 14.50
C GLU A 137 -2.36 -5.50 13.82
N GLU A 138 -1.43 -6.46 13.79
CA GLU A 138 -1.63 -7.75 13.13
C GLU A 138 -2.79 -8.54 13.77
N SER A 139 -2.94 -8.45 15.09
CA SER A 139 -4.05 -9.06 15.85
C SER A 139 -5.44 -8.55 15.47
N ASP A 140 -5.51 -7.33 14.92
CA ASP A 140 -6.77 -6.66 14.60
C ASP A 140 -7.17 -6.81 13.13
N LEU A 141 -6.35 -7.51 12.35
CA LEU A 141 -6.61 -7.71 10.92
C LEU A 141 -7.95 -8.44 10.70
N ARG A 142 -8.78 -7.86 9.83
CA ARG A 142 -10.04 -8.47 9.43
C ARG A 142 -9.79 -9.57 8.40
N ILE A 143 -10.28 -10.76 8.69
CA ILE A 143 -10.17 -11.92 7.80
C ILE A 143 -11.56 -12.20 7.21
N PRO A 144 -11.66 -12.55 5.91
CA PRO A 144 -12.93 -12.93 5.30
C PRO A 144 -13.54 -14.15 6.01
N ASN A 145 -14.82 -14.06 6.41
CA ASN A 145 -15.57 -15.19 6.92
C ASN A 145 -16.48 -15.77 5.82
N MET A 146 -17.06 -16.95 6.06
CA MET A 146 -17.92 -17.64 5.08
C MET A 146 -19.10 -16.79 4.62
N ARG A 147 -19.76 -16.05 5.53
CA ARG A 147 -20.87 -15.16 5.17
C ARG A 147 -20.40 -14.02 4.26
N GLY A 148 -19.26 -13.40 4.60
CA GLY A 148 -18.64 -12.33 3.78
C GLY A 148 -18.27 -12.83 2.38
N ILE A 149 -17.71 -14.05 2.27
CA ILE A 149 -17.37 -14.67 0.98
C ILE A 149 -18.63 -14.88 0.13
N MET A 150 -19.71 -15.37 0.72
CA MET A 150 -20.98 -15.52 0.00
C MET A 150 -21.56 -14.18 -0.46
N GLN A 151 -21.55 -13.17 0.41
CA GLN A 151 -22.04 -11.83 0.06
C GLN A 151 -21.18 -11.15 -1.00
N ALA A 152 -19.85 -11.36 -0.97
CA ALA A 152 -18.93 -10.78 -1.94
C ALA A 152 -19.22 -11.19 -3.40
N ARG A 153 -19.85 -12.36 -3.61
CA ARG A 153 -20.24 -12.81 -4.96
C ARG A 153 -21.28 -11.90 -5.60
N GLN A 154 -22.13 -11.27 -4.79
CA GLN A 154 -23.21 -10.39 -5.24
C GLN A 154 -22.79 -8.91 -5.25
N LYS A 155 -21.70 -8.55 -4.57
CA LYS A 155 -21.21 -7.16 -4.55
C LYS A 155 -20.63 -6.76 -5.91
N PRO A 156 -20.80 -5.48 -6.31
CA PRO A 156 -20.31 -4.99 -7.59
C PRO A 156 -18.76 -5.11 -7.68
N LEU A 157 -18.32 -5.70 -8.76
CA LEU A 157 -16.95 -5.64 -9.24
C LEU A 157 -17.03 -5.08 -10.66
N GLU A 158 -16.68 -3.83 -10.79
CA GLU A 158 -16.67 -3.10 -12.05
C GLU A 158 -15.33 -3.31 -12.76
N VAL A 159 -15.38 -3.65 -14.03
CA VAL A 159 -14.19 -3.74 -14.88
C VAL A 159 -14.27 -2.60 -15.88
N ILE A 160 -13.27 -1.75 -15.88
CA ILE A 160 -13.18 -0.61 -16.81
C ILE A 160 -11.95 -0.74 -17.69
N GLU A 161 -12.07 -0.29 -18.92
CA GLU A 161 -10.92 -0.23 -19.82
C GLU A 161 -9.93 0.85 -19.36
N PRO A 162 -8.63 0.65 -19.59
CA PRO A 162 -7.62 1.62 -19.21
C PRO A 162 -7.78 2.92 -19.98
N TYR A 163 -7.50 4.03 -19.31
CA TYR A 163 -7.36 5.33 -19.95
C TYR A 163 -6.12 5.34 -20.85
N ASP A 164 -6.16 6.13 -21.91
CA ASP A 164 -5.10 6.21 -22.93
C ASP A 164 -3.85 6.94 -22.39
N PHE A 165 -2.99 6.18 -21.72
CA PHE A 165 -1.69 6.62 -21.23
C PHE A 165 -0.63 5.56 -21.50
N ASN A 166 0.60 6.02 -21.76
CA ASN A 166 1.75 5.15 -21.91
C ASN A 166 2.52 4.99 -20.61
N SER A 167 3.14 3.83 -20.43
CA SER A 167 4.16 3.62 -19.39
C SER A 167 5.42 4.42 -19.71
N ASN A 168 6.13 4.87 -18.69
CA ASN A 168 7.40 5.58 -18.84
C ASN A 168 8.61 4.65 -18.82
N THR A 169 8.42 3.40 -18.38
CA THR A 169 9.49 2.40 -18.27
C THR A 169 9.04 1.07 -18.83
N GLU A 170 10.01 0.26 -19.26
CA GLU A 170 9.82 -1.09 -19.76
C GLU A 170 10.76 -2.03 -19.03
N THR A 171 10.26 -3.21 -18.63
CA THR A 171 11.09 -4.26 -18.03
C THR A 171 11.81 -5.04 -19.12
N LEU A 172 13.12 -4.86 -19.23
CA LEU A 172 13.94 -5.55 -20.24
C LEU A 172 14.21 -7.02 -19.87
N LYS A 173 14.52 -7.28 -18.59
CA LYS A 173 14.77 -8.64 -18.08
C LYS A 173 14.70 -8.70 -16.56
N PHE A 174 14.43 -9.88 -16.04
CA PHE A 174 14.65 -10.23 -14.63
C PHE A 174 15.92 -11.06 -14.50
N GLN A 175 16.73 -10.76 -13.49
CA GLN A 175 17.95 -11.50 -13.18
C GLN A 175 17.98 -11.83 -11.70
N LYS A 176 18.19 -13.10 -11.37
CA LYS A 176 18.40 -13.50 -9.98
C LYS A 176 19.69 -12.90 -9.45
N PRO A 177 19.72 -12.44 -8.19
CA PRO A 177 20.96 -12.05 -7.55
C PRO A 177 21.94 -13.23 -7.52
N LEU A 178 23.24 -12.93 -7.51
CA LEU A 178 24.26 -13.96 -7.34
C LEU A 178 24.01 -14.68 -5.98
N PRO A 179 24.24 -16.02 -5.94
CA PRO A 179 24.16 -16.73 -4.67
C PRO A 179 25.07 -16.07 -3.63
N LYS A 180 24.56 -15.90 -2.42
CA LYS A 180 25.41 -15.43 -1.32
C LYS A 180 26.49 -16.47 -1.05
N GLN A 181 27.69 -16.01 -0.72
CA GLN A 181 28.75 -16.89 -0.22
C GLN A 181 28.31 -17.55 1.09
N ALA A 182 28.92 -18.68 1.43
CA ALA A 182 28.67 -19.33 2.70
C ALA A 182 28.98 -18.38 3.86
N VAL A 183 28.09 -18.32 4.83
CA VAL A 183 28.31 -17.51 6.03
C VAL A 183 29.35 -18.17 6.92
N LYS A 184 30.22 -17.38 7.52
CA LYS A 184 31.12 -17.83 8.58
C LYS A 184 30.39 -17.66 9.91
N LEU A 185 30.12 -18.77 10.59
CA LEU A 185 29.49 -18.75 11.91
C LEU A 185 30.60 -18.64 12.95
N VAL A 186 30.43 -17.74 13.89
CA VAL A 186 31.32 -17.55 15.05
C VAL A 186 30.53 -18.01 16.29
N ASP A 187 31.24 -18.61 17.25
CA ASP A 187 30.64 -19.00 18.51
C ASP A 187 30.10 -17.79 19.25
N SER A 188 28.89 -17.89 19.83
CA SER A 188 28.23 -16.81 20.55
C SER A 188 29.02 -16.31 21.76
N GLU A 189 29.88 -17.15 22.32
CA GLU A 189 30.76 -16.80 23.45
C GLU A 189 32.09 -16.20 23.01
N ASN A 190 32.41 -16.17 21.68
CA ASN A 190 33.65 -15.65 21.13
C ASN A 190 33.43 -14.35 20.35
N LEU A 191 33.00 -13.29 21.04
CA LEU A 191 32.75 -11.99 20.45
C LEU A 191 34.00 -11.31 19.90
N ASP A 192 35.19 -11.58 20.49
CA ASP A 192 36.46 -11.02 20.03
C ASP A 192 36.82 -11.48 18.61
N GLU A 193 36.54 -12.74 18.28
CA GLU A 193 36.70 -13.27 16.94
C GLU A 193 35.74 -12.57 15.95
N LEU A 194 34.49 -12.37 16.33
CA LEU A 194 33.50 -11.67 15.50
C LEU A 194 33.98 -10.23 15.21
N ILE A 195 34.41 -9.49 16.21
CA ILE A 195 34.93 -8.11 16.06
C ILE A 195 36.14 -8.11 15.12
N ASN A 196 37.07 -9.02 15.33
CA ASN A 196 38.25 -9.13 14.49
C ASN A 196 37.92 -9.40 13.03
N LEU A 197 36.99 -10.33 12.75
CA LEU A 197 36.54 -10.63 11.41
C LEU A 197 35.83 -9.46 10.74
N LEU A 198 34.98 -8.74 11.47
CA LEU A 198 34.27 -7.55 10.96
C LEU A 198 35.24 -6.40 10.68
N HIS A 199 36.23 -6.20 11.55
CA HIS A 199 37.21 -5.12 11.40
C HIS A 199 38.29 -5.40 10.35
N ASN A 200 38.94 -6.58 10.40
CA ASN A 200 40.11 -6.87 9.59
C ASN A 200 39.77 -7.61 8.26
N GLU A 201 38.77 -8.49 8.24
CA GLU A 201 38.41 -9.27 7.07
C GLU A 201 37.29 -8.58 6.26
N ALA A 202 36.15 -8.29 6.89
CA ALA A 202 35.01 -7.67 6.22
C ALA A 202 35.16 -6.15 6.04
N LYS A 203 35.96 -5.49 6.88
CA LYS A 203 36.22 -4.02 6.89
C LYS A 203 34.94 -3.20 6.91
N VAL A 204 33.99 -3.59 7.76
CA VAL A 204 32.69 -2.93 7.95
C VAL A 204 32.55 -2.25 9.32
N LEU A 205 33.57 -2.43 10.18
CA LEU A 205 33.76 -1.72 11.44
C LEU A 205 35.09 -0.93 11.42
#